data_3fcfb25a0d9f1973d01d90682a86fa74
#
_entry.id   3fcfb25a0d9f1973d01d90682a86fa74
#
_cell.length_a   1.000
_cell.length_b   1.000
_cell.length_c   1.000
_cell.angle_alpha   90.00
_cell.angle_beta   90.00
_cell.angle_gamma   90.00
#
_symmetry.space_group_name_H-M   'P 1'
#
loop_
_entity.id
_entity.type
_entity.pdbx_description
1 polymer ?
#
loop_
_entity_poly.entity_id
_entity_poly.type
_entity_poly.pdbx_seq_one_letter_code
_entity_poly.pdbx_strand_id
1 'polypeptide(L)'
;VDSHPIDRLTEDQLLDAKIEKGTFSTLCTNTRMPVPLLEALRGMLNDDSSLRWGVTEVDGWLNGLKQANPQLKPSVKGEVPFEFLQYEHVSPRTIAHAFSNNVPEAIAAIKEGGLTSWIRRVLHNPTLSETLAAIAEGAKPKSEDVLSSDEYTVAKVCILLDPSAPIRYKGI
;
A
#
# COMPACT_ATOMS: atom_id res chain seq x y z
N VAL A 1 -25.96 9.21 19.81
CA VAL A 1 -25.40 9.18 18.44
C VAL A 1 -24.16 8.33 18.56
N ASP A 2 -24.20 7.12 17.97
CA ASP A 2 -23.03 6.25 17.95
C ASP A 2 -21.94 6.91 17.11
N SER A 3 -20.82 7.25 17.76
CA SER A 3 -19.65 7.80 17.07
C SER A 3 -19.10 6.76 16.11
N HIS A 4 -18.72 7.16 14.89
CA HIS A 4 -18.11 6.25 13.94
C HIS A 4 -16.76 5.75 14.51
N PRO A 5 -16.39 4.47 14.32
CA PRO A 5 -15.10 3.95 14.84
C PRO A 5 -13.88 4.79 14.44
N ILE A 6 -13.95 5.48 13.30
CA ILE A 6 -12.89 6.38 12.80
C ILE A 6 -12.70 7.61 13.70
N ASP A 7 -13.75 8.12 14.35
CA ASP A 7 -13.70 9.33 15.16
C ASP A 7 -12.74 9.20 16.38
N ARG A 8 -12.29 7.99 16.66
CA ARG A 8 -11.38 7.65 17.76
C ARG A 8 -9.94 7.44 17.30
N LEU A 9 -9.68 7.44 16.00
CA LEU A 9 -8.34 7.24 15.45
C LEU A 9 -7.63 8.57 15.27
N THR A 10 -6.33 8.59 15.53
CA THR A 10 -5.46 9.67 15.08
C THR A 10 -5.30 9.61 13.56
N GLU A 11 -4.77 10.68 12.95
CA GLU A 11 -4.51 10.70 11.50
C GLU A 11 -3.56 9.57 11.08
N ASP A 12 -2.50 9.32 11.86
CA ASP A 12 -1.54 8.24 11.61
C ASP A 12 -2.21 6.87 11.71
N GLN A 13 -2.99 6.63 12.75
CA GLN A 13 -3.73 5.37 12.91
C GLN A 13 -4.76 5.15 11.80
N LEU A 14 -5.39 6.21 11.31
CA LEU A 14 -6.31 6.14 10.18
C LEU A 14 -5.56 5.80 8.88
N LEU A 15 -4.38 6.40 8.67
CA LEU A 15 -3.53 6.12 7.53
C LEU A 15 -3.06 4.67 7.53
N ASP A 16 -2.54 4.18 8.65
CA ASP A 16 -2.12 2.79 8.82
C ASP A 16 -3.27 1.81 8.57
N ALA A 17 -4.46 2.09 9.10
CA ALA A 17 -5.63 1.26 8.86
C ALA A 17 -6.04 1.24 7.37
N LYS A 18 -5.95 2.37 6.65
CA LYS A 18 -6.20 2.43 5.21
C LYS A 18 -5.17 1.64 4.41
N ILE A 19 -3.90 1.74 4.79
CA ILE A 19 -2.82 1.00 4.13
C ILE A 19 -3.00 -0.51 4.36
N GLU A 20 -3.34 -0.92 5.57
CA GLU A 20 -3.47 -2.33 5.94
C GLU A 20 -4.75 -2.98 5.38
N LYS A 21 -5.90 -2.31 5.51
CA LYS A 21 -7.24 -2.88 5.23
C LYS A 21 -7.85 -2.38 3.93
N GLY A 22 -7.28 -1.33 3.35
CA GLY A 22 -7.84 -0.58 2.24
C GLY A 22 -8.80 0.53 2.69
N THR A 23 -8.90 1.58 1.89
CA THR A 23 -9.70 2.77 2.20
C THR A 23 -11.18 2.43 2.38
N PHE A 24 -11.77 1.66 1.45
CA PHE A 24 -13.18 1.27 1.55
C PHE A 24 -13.47 0.50 2.85
N SER A 25 -12.67 -0.52 3.16
CA SER A 25 -12.88 -1.37 4.35
C SER A 25 -12.69 -0.60 5.66
N THR A 26 -11.84 0.42 5.66
CA THR A 26 -11.60 1.27 6.82
C THR A 26 -12.74 2.27 7.04
N LEU A 27 -13.24 2.91 5.97
CA LEU A 27 -14.23 3.97 6.06
C LEU A 27 -15.67 3.45 6.08
N CYS A 28 -15.95 2.33 5.43
CA CYS A 28 -17.30 1.78 5.26
C CYS A 28 -17.52 0.57 6.17
N THR A 29 -17.49 0.79 7.47
CA THR A 29 -17.69 -0.27 8.49
C THR A 29 -19.17 -0.57 8.75
N ASN A 30 -20.09 0.30 8.31
CA ASN A 30 -21.52 0.12 8.53
C ASN A 30 -22.14 -0.77 7.44
N THR A 31 -22.56 -1.97 7.82
CA THR A 31 -23.20 -2.96 6.93
C THR A 31 -24.68 -2.65 6.61
N ARG A 32 -25.27 -1.61 7.21
CA ARG A 32 -26.67 -1.25 7.00
C ARG A 32 -26.90 -0.30 5.82
N MET A 33 -25.86 -0.01 5.04
CA MET A 33 -26.01 0.80 3.83
C MET A 33 -26.68 0.02 2.70
N PRO A 34 -27.52 0.67 1.87
CA PRO A 34 -28.06 0.05 0.67
C PRO A 34 -26.97 -0.49 -0.26
N VAL A 35 -27.22 -1.67 -0.85
CA VAL A 35 -26.22 -2.31 -1.74
C VAL A 35 -25.75 -1.38 -2.87
N PRO A 36 -26.62 -0.64 -3.58
CA PRO A 36 -26.16 0.27 -4.63
C PRO A 36 -25.19 1.33 -4.13
N LEU A 37 -25.41 1.87 -2.91
CA LEU A 37 -24.50 2.85 -2.31
C LEU A 37 -23.16 2.21 -1.94
N LEU A 38 -23.17 0.98 -1.42
CA LEU A 38 -21.92 0.24 -1.15
C LEU A 38 -21.12 -0.01 -2.43
N GLU A 39 -21.78 -0.30 -3.54
CA GLU A 39 -21.12 -0.47 -4.84
C GLU A 39 -20.46 0.85 -5.31
N ALA A 40 -21.18 1.95 -5.22
CA ALA A 40 -20.64 3.27 -5.57
C ALA A 40 -19.44 3.64 -4.68
N LEU A 41 -19.55 3.44 -3.37
CA LEU A 41 -18.46 3.71 -2.43
C LEU A 41 -17.23 2.83 -2.71
N ARG A 42 -17.40 1.55 -3.08
CA ARG A 42 -16.28 0.70 -3.49
C ARG A 42 -15.57 1.21 -4.73
N GLY A 43 -16.32 1.71 -5.71
CA GLY A 43 -15.74 2.33 -6.88
C GLY A 43 -14.97 3.61 -6.56
N MET A 44 -15.61 4.53 -5.83
CA MET A 44 -15.02 5.84 -5.49
C MET A 44 -13.85 5.75 -4.51
N LEU A 45 -13.85 4.78 -3.59
CA LEU A 45 -12.82 4.60 -2.57
C LEU A 45 -11.80 3.52 -2.94
N ASN A 46 -11.67 3.18 -4.22
CA ASN A 46 -10.66 2.23 -4.66
C ASN A 46 -9.25 2.80 -4.44
N ASP A 47 -8.38 2.02 -3.79
CA ASP A 47 -7.01 2.43 -3.51
C ASP A 47 -6.18 2.56 -4.79
N ASP A 48 -6.45 1.73 -5.79
CA ASP A 48 -5.84 1.85 -7.12
C ASP A 48 -6.51 3.01 -7.89
N SER A 49 -5.75 4.08 -8.08
CA SER A 49 -6.23 5.29 -8.75
C SER A 49 -6.67 5.07 -10.20
N SER A 50 -6.10 4.05 -10.87
CA SER A 50 -6.46 3.70 -12.26
C SER A 50 -7.81 2.99 -12.36
N LEU A 51 -8.27 2.39 -11.26
CA LEU A 51 -9.55 1.69 -11.15
C LEU A 51 -10.60 2.47 -10.36
N ARG A 52 -10.19 3.59 -9.76
CA ARG A 52 -11.11 4.44 -8.98
C ARG A 52 -12.10 5.13 -9.90
N TRP A 53 -13.37 5.09 -9.52
CA TRP A 53 -14.42 5.80 -10.24
C TRP A 53 -14.16 7.30 -10.25
N GLY A 54 -14.17 7.86 -11.46
CA GLY A 54 -14.20 9.30 -11.68
C GLY A 54 -15.63 9.81 -11.87
N VAL A 55 -15.73 11.03 -12.35
CA VAL A 55 -17.03 11.72 -12.58
C VAL A 55 -17.90 10.95 -13.57
N THR A 56 -17.32 10.39 -14.62
CA THR A 56 -18.04 9.63 -15.66
C THR A 56 -18.75 8.38 -15.11
N GLU A 57 -18.05 7.61 -14.27
CA GLU A 57 -18.60 6.40 -13.67
C GLU A 57 -19.68 6.75 -12.64
N VAL A 58 -19.47 7.79 -11.84
CA VAL A 58 -20.46 8.28 -10.86
C VAL A 58 -21.71 8.80 -11.57
N ASP A 59 -21.56 9.59 -12.63
CA ASP A 59 -22.70 10.09 -13.42
C ASP A 59 -23.47 8.93 -14.07
N GLY A 60 -22.77 7.98 -14.68
CA GLY A 60 -23.39 6.78 -15.21
C GLY A 60 -24.18 6.00 -14.15
N TRP A 61 -23.61 5.83 -12.95
CA TRP A 61 -24.29 5.16 -11.84
C TRP A 61 -25.55 5.91 -11.39
N LEU A 62 -25.49 7.24 -11.28
CA LEU A 62 -26.65 8.09 -10.96
C LEU A 62 -27.78 7.96 -11.99
N ASN A 63 -27.43 7.75 -13.25
CA ASN A 63 -28.38 7.52 -14.35
C ASN A 63 -28.82 6.04 -14.49
N GLY A 64 -28.49 5.20 -13.50
CA GLY A 64 -28.90 3.80 -13.47
C GLY A 64 -28.09 2.88 -14.40
N LEU A 65 -26.99 3.35 -14.97
CA LEU A 65 -26.11 2.52 -15.78
C LEU A 65 -25.26 1.63 -14.87
N LYS A 66 -25.15 0.35 -15.24
CA LYS A 66 -24.32 -0.60 -14.51
C LYS A 66 -22.85 -0.28 -14.76
N GLN A 67 -22.14 0.12 -13.72
CA GLN A 67 -20.72 0.41 -13.77
C GLN A 67 -19.89 -0.85 -13.44
N ALA A 68 -18.70 -0.95 -14.03
CA ALA A 68 -17.74 -1.98 -13.62
C ALA A 68 -17.33 -1.71 -12.18
N ASN A 69 -17.54 -2.68 -11.29
CA ASN A 69 -17.09 -2.59 -9.90
C ASN A 69 -15.73 -3.30 -9.80
N PRO A 70 -14.63 -2.56 -9.71
CA PRO A 70 -13.32 -3.18 -9.63
C PRO A 70 -13.23 -4.01 -8.36
N GLN A 71 -12.92 -5.30 -8.54
CA GLN A 71 -12.67 -6.20 -7.43
C GLN A 71 -11.49 -5.67 -6.64
N LEU A 72 -11.71 -5.43 -5.35
CA LEU A 72 -10.60 -5.14 -4.45
C LEU A 72 -9.66 -6.35 -4.47
N LYS A 73 -8.46 -6.17 -5.01
CA LYS A 73 -7.43 -7.22 -4.91
C LYS A 73 -7.14 -7.41 -3.42
N PRO A 74 -7.27 -8.63 -2.88
CA PRO A 74 -6.93 -8.87 -1.49
C PRO A 74 -5.46 -8.49 -1.30
N SER A 75 -5.17 -7.69 -0.27
CA SER A 75 -3.80 -7.41 0.13
C SER A 75 -3.12 -8.73 0.47
N VAL A 76 -1.99 -9.00 -0.18
CA VAL A 76 -1.18 -10.16 0.17
C VAL A 76 -0.68 -9.96 1.59
N LYS A 77 -0.96 -10.92 2.47
CA LYS A 77 -0.55 -10.88 3.87
C LYS A 77 0.30 -12.10 4.20
N GLY A 78 1.37 -11.87 4.95
CA GLY A 78 2.18 -12.94 5.51
C GLY A 78 1.57 -13.47 6.81
N GLU A 79 1.70 -14.77 7.04
CA GLU A 79 1.32 -15.42 8.32
C GLU A 79 2.28 -15.05 9.46
N VAL A 80 3.54 -14.77 9.12
CA VAL A 80 4.57 -14.32 10.04
C VAL A 80 4.92 -12.87 9.72
N PRO A 81 4.88 -11.96 10.70
CA PRO A 81 5.19 -10.56 10.45
C PRO A 81 6.67 -10.33 10.12
N PHE A 82 6.94 -9.29 9.36
CA PHE A 82 8.26 -8.70 9.20
C PHE A 82 8.44 -7.60 10.26
N GLU A 83 9.47 -7.72 11.07
CA GLU A 83 9.78 -6.71 12.10
C GLU A 83 10.62 -5.57 11.52
N PHE A 84 10.15 -4.34 11.72
CA PHE A 84 10.88 -3.14 11.33
C PHE A 84 10.59 -1.99 12.30
N LEU A 85 11.59 -1.37 12.88
CA LEU A 85 11.50 -0.27 13.85
C LEU A 85 10.53 -0.57 15.02
N GLN A 86 10.59 -1.78 15.58
CA GLN A 86 9.73 -2.26 16.68
C GLN A 86 8.24 -2.45 16.31
N TYR A 87 7.90 -2.35 15.01
CA TYR A 87 6.57 -2.62 14.49
C TYR A 87 6.55 -3.90 13.67
N GLU A 88 5.42 -4.60 13.76
CA GLU A 88 5.15 -5.83 13.01
C GLU A 88 4.36 -5.51 11.74
N HIS A 89 4.90 -5.90 10.59
CA HIS A 89 4.29 -5.68 9.29
C HIS A 89 3.90 -7.00 8.64
N VAL A 90 2.63 -7.20 8.37
CA VAL A 90 2.12 -8.43 7.74
C VAL A 90 1.92 -8.31 6.23
N SER A 91 2.02 -7.10 5.68
CA SER A 91 1.82 -6.87 4.24
C SER A 91 2.96 -6.07 3.61
N PRO A 92 3.28 -6.31 2.32
CA PRO A 92 4.26 -5.49 1.60
C PRO A 92 3.92 -4.00 1.59
N ARG A 93 2.63 -3.65 1.56
CA ARG A 93 2.17 -2.24 1.56
C ARG A 93 2.57 -1.50 2.84
N THR A 94 2.40 -2.14 4.01
CA THR A 94 2.78 -1.53 5.28
C THR A 94 4.29 -1.40 5.40
N ILE A 95 5.06 -2.36 4.87
CA ILE A 95 6.52 -2.28 4.81
C ILE A 95 6.95 -1.12 3.90
N ALA A 96 6.35 -0.99 2.70
CA ALA A 96 6.64 0.11 1.78
C ALA A 96 6.39 1.47 2.42
N HIS A 97 5.28 1.62 3.16
CA HIS A 97 4.98 2.84 3.89
C HIS A 97 6.01 3.13 4.97
N ALA A 98 6.34 2.16 5.80
CA ALA A 98 7.35 2.31 6.86
C ALA A 98 8.73 2.66 6.28
N PHE A 99 9.13 2.04 5.17
CA PHE A 99 10.41 2.30 4.50
C PHE A 99 10.47 3.70 3.89
N SER A 100 9.39 4.18 3.28
CA SER A 100 9.35 5.53 2.69
C SER A 100 9.53 6.65 3.71
N ASN A 101 9.17 6.39 4.98
CA ASN A 101 9.27 7.34 6.07
C ASN A 101 10.60 7.22 6.85
N ASN A 102 11.35 6.11 6.68
CA ASN A 102 12.54 5.80 7.47
C ASN A 102 13.66 5.27 6.55
N VAL A 103 14.13 6.12 5.64
CA VAL A 103 15.07 5.72 4.57
C VAL A 103 16.40 5.16 5.10
N PRO A 104 17.07 5.74 6.12
CA PRO A 104 18.34 5.20 6.64
C PRO A 104 18.20 3.79 7.20
N GLU A 105 17.14 3.53 7.96
CA GLU A 105 16.87 2.24 8.57
C GLU A 105 16.39 1.22 7.51
N ALA A 106 15.61 1.70 6.54
CA ALA A 106 15.13 0.88 5.43
C ALA A 106 16.28 0.34 4.58
N ILE A 107 17.28 1.17 4.26
CA ILE A 107 18.43 0.70 3.48
C ILE A 107 19.25 -0.33 4.25
N ALA A 108 19.39 -0.20 5.57
CA ALA A 108 20.03 -1.20 6.41
C ALA A 108 19.27 -2.54 6.36
N ALA A 109 17.96 -2.52 6.56
CA ALA A 109 17.11 -3.72 6.50
C ALA A 109 17.12 -4.40 5.11
N ILE A 110 17.18 -3.61 4.02
CA ILE A 110 17.30 -4.13 2.66
C ILE A 110 18.65 -4.85 2.47
N LYS A 111 19.75 -4.24 2.90
CA LYS A 111 21.13 -4.79 2.78
C LYS A 111 21.34 -6.02 3.64
N GLU A 112 20.69 -6.14 4.78
CA GLU A 112 20.73 -7.32 5.66
C GLU A 112 20.05 -8.55 5.05
N GLY A 113 19.19 -8.38 4.04
CA GLY A 113 18.53 -9.47 3.32
C GLY A 113 17.36 -10.10 4.08
N GLY A 114 16.98 -9.58 5.24
CA GLY A 114 15.82 -10.04 6.02
C GLY A 114 14.51 -9.93 5.24
N LEU A 115 14.31 -8.81 4.54
CA LEU A 115 13.13 -8.56 3.70
C LEU A 115 13.00 -9.57 2.55
N THR A 116 14.08 -9.84 1.82
CA THR A 116 14.09 -10.79 0.70
C THR A 116 13.80 -12.21 1.18
N SER A 117 14.35 -12.59 2.33
CA SER A 117 14.08 -13.87 2.97
C SER A 117 12.63 -13.99 3.41
N TRP A 118 12.05 -12.95 4.00
CA TRP A 118 10.65 -12.91 4.42
C TRP A 118 9.71 -13.03 3.21
N ILE A 119 9.94 -12.28 2.15
CA ILE A 119 9.13 -12.34 0.92
C ILE A 119 9.17 -13.74 0.30
N ARG A 120 10.36 -14.37 0.25
CA ARG A 120 10.51 -15.71 -0.31
C ARG A 120 9.79 -16.77 0.51
N ARG A 121 9.94 -16.74 1.85
CA ARG A 121 9.45 -17.78 2.76
C ARG A 121 8.01 -17.60 3.18
N VAL A 122 7.60 -16.37 3.45
CA VAL A 122 6.28 -16.06 4.02
C VAL A 122 5.27 -15.72 2.94
N LEU A 123 5.65 -14.93 1.93
CA LEU A 123 4.76 -14.59 0.82
C LEU A 123 4.85 -15.57 -0.36
N HIS A 124 5.75 -16.56 -0.29
CA HIS A 124 6.00 -17.53 -1.35
C HIS A 124 6.21 -16.88 -2.73
N ASN A 125 6.88 -15.72 -2.77
CA ASN A 125 7.13 -14.98 -3.99
C ASN A 125 8.65 -14.91 -4.30
N PRO A 126 9.24 -15.95 -4.90
CA PRO A 126 10.66 -15.97 -5.23
C PRO A 126 11.05 -14.90 -6.25
N THR A 127 10.20 -14.61 -7.23
CA THR A 127 10.48 -13.62 -8.27
C THR A 127 10.64 -12.22 -7.68
N LEU A 128 9.75 -11.81 -6.79
CA LEU A 128 9.86 -10.52 -6.09
C LEU A 128 11.11 -10.49 -5.21
N SER A 129 11.39 -11.59 -4.48
CA SER A 129 12.58 -11.72 -3.66
C SER A 129 13.88 -11.54 -4.46
N GLU A 130 13.99 -12.16 -5.63
CA GLU A 130 15.15 -12.06 -6.53
C GLU A 130 15.30 -10.67 -7.12
N THR A 131 14.18 -10.05 -7.53
CA THR A 131 14.19 -8.68 -8.03
C THR A 131 14.66 -7.70 -6.96
N LEU A 132 14.22 -7.85 -5.72
CA LEU A 132 14.65 -7.01 -4.59
C LEU A 132 16.13 -7.21 -4.25
N ALA A 133 16.62 -8.45 -4.29
CA ALA A 133 18.04 -8.75 -4.10
C ALA A 133 18.90 -8.07 -5.17
N ALA A 134 18.51 -8.15 -6.43
CA ALA A 134 19.22 -7.49 -7.53
C ALA A 134 19.24 -5.95 -7.38
N ILE A 135 18.18 -5.36 -6.86
CA ILE A 135 18.14 -3.92 -6.57
C ILE A 135 19.08 -3.56 -5.42
N ALA A 136 19.11 -4.37 -4.36
CA ALA A 136 20.01 -4.15 -3.23
C ALA A 136 21.49 -4.15 -3.64
N GLU A 137 21.86 -4.99 -4.61
CA GLU A 137 23.23 -5.14 -5.10
C GLU A 137 23.66 -4.10 -6.15
N GLY A 138 22.73 -3.60 -6.96
CA GLY A 138 23.07 -2.87 -8.18
C GLY A 138 22.36 -1.55 -8.45
N ALA A 139 21.58 -1.02 -7.54
CA ALA A 139 20.82 0.21 -7.80
C ALA A 139 21.72 1.47 -7.78
N LYS A 140 22.07 1.95 -8.97
CA LYS A 140 22.70 3.27 -9.14
C LYS A 140 21.72 4.20 -9.86
N PRO A 141 21.53 5.43 -9.36
CA PRO A 141 20.74 6.43 -10.08
C PRO A 141 21.46 6.81 -11.40
N LYS A 142 20.67 7.07 -12.43
CA LYS A 142 21.20 7.50 -13.73
C LYS A 142 21.69 8.95 -13.74
N SER A 143 21.32 9.72 -12.71
CA SER A 143 21.69 11.13 -12.54
C SER A 143 21.96 11.35 -11.05
N GLU A 144 23.11 11.94 -10.74
CA GLU A 144 23.58 12.18 -9.36
C GLU A 144 22.87 13.39 -8.69
N ASP A 145 22.05 14.14 -9.43
CA ASP A 145 21.63 15.47 -9.00
C ASP A 145 20.35 15.51 -8.14
N VAL A 146 19.61 14.41 -8.00
CA VAL A 146 18.26 14.46 -7.38
C VAL A 146 18.11 13.53 -6.17
N LEU A 147 18.70 12.34 -6.20
CA LEU A 147 18.54 11.32 -5.15
C LEU A 147 19.90 10.70 -4.79
N SER A 148 20.15 10.49 -3.50
CA SER A 148 21.22 9.61 -3.08
C SER A 148 21.00 8.18 -3.58
N SER A 149 22.06 7.39 -3.71
CA SER A 149 21.96 5.98 -4.12
C SER A 149 21.03 5.17 -3.19
N ASP A 150 21.05 5.48 -1.90
CA ASP A 150 20.23 4.81 -0.89
C ASP A 150 18.75 5.20 -1.01
N GLU A 151 18.43 6.50 -1.17
CA GLU A 151 17.07 6.97 -1.41
C GLU A 151 16.48 6.35 -2.68
N TYR A 152 17.25 6.27 -3.75
CA TYR A 152 16.83 5.63 -5.00
C TYR A 152 16.54 4.13 -4.81
N THR A 153 17.37 3.43 -4.06
CA THR A 153 17.18 2.02 -3.74
C THR A 153 15.89 1.81 -2.95
N VAL A 154 15.68 2.58 -1.89
CA VAL A 154 14.46 2.50 -1.07
C VAL A 154 13.22 2.83 -1.90
N ALA A 155 13.24 3.89 -2.71
CA ALA A 155 12.12 4.24 -3.58
C ALA A 155 11.74 3.10 -4.55
N LYS A 156 12.72 2.46 -5.17
CA LYS A 156 12.50 1.28 -6.03
C LYS A 156 11.88 0.11 -5.27
N VAL A 157 12.40 -0.18 -4.08
CA VAL A 157 11.85 -1.24 -3.23
C VAL A 157 10.40 -0.94 -2.86
N CYS A 158 10.08 0.29 -2.46
CA CYS A 158 8.71 0.71 -2.14
C CYS A 158 7.76 0.54 -3.34
N ILE A 159 8.16 0.93 -4.55
CA ILE A 159 7.36 0.74 -5.77
C ILE A 159 7.08 -0.74 -6.04
N LEU A 160 8.05 -1.62 -5.81
CA LEU A 160 7.85 -3.06 -6.02
C LEU A 160 6.96 -3.70 -4.94
N LEU A 161 7.05 -3.22 -3.71
CA LEU A 161 6.23 -3.71 -2.60
C LEU A 161 4.77 -3.24 -2.69
N ASP A 162 4.54 -2.02 -3.18
CA ASP A 162 3.20 -1.46 -3.38
C ASP A 162 3.11 -0.68 -4.71
N PRO A 163 2.97 -1.40 -5.85
CA PRO A 163 2.92 -0.77 -7.17
C PRO A 163 1.66 0.07 -7.41
N SER A 164 0.65 -0.04 -6.56
CA SER A 164 -0.59 0.74 -6.64
C SER A 164 -0.53 2.05 -5.85
N ALA A 165 0.48 2.21 -4.99
CA ALA A 165 0.64 3.44 -4.23
C ALA A 165 1.19 4.58 -5.10
N PRO A 166 0.86 5.84 -4.76
CA PRO A 166 1.58 6.97 -5.33
C PRO A 166 3.08 6.86 -5.00
N ILE A 167 3.92 7.31 -5.93
CA ILE A 167 5.36 7.37 -5.70
C ILE A 167 5.60 8.30 -4.52
N ARG A 168 6.18 7.77 -3.46
CA ARG A 168 6.49 8.52 -2.24
C ARG A 168 7.97 8.86 -2.21
N TYR A 169 8.25 10.12 -1.93
CA TYR A 169 9.60 10.61 -1.73
C TYR A 169 9.61 11.45 -0.45
N LYS A 170 10.42 11.07 0.53
CA LYS A 170 10.54 11.75 1.84
C LYS A 170 9.18 11.95 2.55
N GLY A 171 8.28 10.99 2.43
CA GLY A 171 6.99 11.04 3.11
C GLY A 171 5.93 11.95 2.44
N ILE A 172 6.19 12.43 1.22
CA ILE A 172 5.27 13.25 0.44
C ILE A 172 4.59 12.40 -0.64
#